data_65a7bc689249cac76a256ae8d0836112
#
_entry.id   65a7bc689249cac76a256ae8d0836112
#
_cell.length_a   1.000
_cell.length_b   1.000
_cell.length_c   1.000
_cell.angle_alpha   90.00
_cell.angle_beta   90.00
_cell.angle_gamma   90.00
#
_symmetry.space_group_name_H-M   'P 1'
#
loop_
_entity.id
_entity.type
_entity.pdbx_description
1 polymer ?
#
loop_
_entity_poly.entity_id
_entity_poly.type
_entity_poly.pdbx_seq_one_letter_code
_entity_poly.pdbx_strand_id
1 'polypeptide(L)'
;NANQKTWCDGPYGRERAFLGELMENRNMLTTNAAARLLHSIIGGVAVSAQASQEMMGLMKRSLEPAELKADPENQVTGFLGSGLPEDAKLWSKAGLTSQVRHDAAYIEIPGLRPYLLVVFTDGKENSKNEEILPFISRQFVEAIKALD
;
A
#
# COMPACT_ATOMS: atom_id res chain seq x y z
N ASN A 1 -31.96 -13.75 4.52
CA ASN A 1 -30.72 -14.50 4.66
C ASN A 1 -29.79 -13.71 5.57
N ALA A 2 -29.53 -14.20 6.81
CA ALA A 2 -28.76 -13.46 7.82
C ALA A 2 -27.35 -13.05 7.32
N ASN A 3 -26.76 -13.85 6.42
CA ASN A 3 -25.46 -13.54 5.83
C ASN A 3 -25.48 -12.37 4.82
N GLN A 4 -26.59 -12.11 4.20
CA GLN A 4 -26.71 -10.98 3.26
C GLN A 4 -26.85 -9.66 4.00
N LYS A 5 -27.44 -9.68 5.19
CA LYS A 5 -27.59 -8.50 6.04
C LYS A 5 -26.25 -8.00 6.58
N THR A 6 -25.36 -8.90 6.98
CA THR A 6 -24.02 -8.54 7.47
C THR A 6 -23.08 -7.96 6.40
N TRP A 7 -23.31 -8.25 5.12
CA TRP A 7 -22.60 -7.61 4.02
C TRP A 7 -23.04 -6.17 3.77
N CYS A 8 -24.28 -5.85 4.09
CA CYS A 8 -24.90 -4.56 3.79
C CYS A 8 -24.87 -3.59 4.98
N ASP A 9 -24.53 -4.04 6.19
CA ASP A 9 -24.59 -3.24 7.41
C ASP A 9 -23.39 -2.32 7.64
N GLY A 10 -22.85 -1.74 6.55
CA GLY A 10 -21.73 -0.80 6.58
C GLY A 10 -20.37 -1.47 6.34
N PRO A 11 -19.29 -0.68 6.23
CA PRO A 11 -17.99 -1.13 5.76
C PRO A 11 -17.33 -2.23 6.61
N TYR A 12 -17.83 -2.50 7.80
CA TYR A 12 -17.27 -3.49 8.72
C TYR A 12 -18.30 -4.51 9.24
N GLY A 13 -19.48 -4.58 8.64
CA GLY A 13 -20.55 -5.45 9.13
C GLY A 13 -20.15 -6.93 9.25
N ARG A 14 -19.36 -7.41 8.27
CA ARG A 14 -18.86 -8.79 8.29
C ARG A 14 -17.81 -9.03 9.39
N GLU A 15 -16.90 -8.08 9.59
CA GLU A 15 -15.91 -8.18 10.68
C GLU A 15 -16.58 -8.15 12.04
N ARG A 16 -17.58 -7.28 12.25
CA ARG A 16 -18.35 -7.23 13.50
C ARG A 16 -19.06 -8.54 13.81
N ALA A 17 -19.57 -9.24 12.78
CA ALA A 17 -20.21 -10.53 12.97
C ALA A 17 -19.24 -11.61 13.49
N PHE A 18 -17.95 -11.54 13.12
CA PHE A 18 -16.94 -12.49 13.56
C PHE A 18 -16.15 -12.06 14.79
N LEU A 19 -15.88 -10.77 14.93
CA LEU A 19 -14.98 -10.24 15.97
C LEU A 19 -15.74 -9.58 17.14
N GLY A 20 -17.07 -9.49 17.05
CA GLY A 20 -17.88 -8.74 18.01
C GLY A 20 -17.82 -7.22 17.78
N GLU A 21 -18.61 -6.48 18.52
CA GLU A 21 -18.78 -5.04 18.34
C GLU A 21 -17.51 -4.23 18.58
N LEU A 22 -16.65 -4.67 19.51
CA LEU A 22 -15.41 -3.98 19.86
C LEU A 22 -14.27 -4.24 18.88
N MET A 23 -14.40 -5.22 17.99
CA MET A 23 -13.38 -5.60 17.00
C MET A 23 -11.97 -5.79 17.60
N GLU A 24 -11.90 -6.31 18.84
CA GLU A 24 -10.67 -6.40 19.63
C GLU A 24 -9.60 -7.31 19.02
N ASN A 25 -10.00 -8.26 18.17
CA ASN A 25 -9.10 -9.25 17.57
C ASN A 25 -8.65 -8.89 16.14
N ARG A 26 -8.72 -7.63 15.76
CA ARG A 26 -8.18 -7.19 14.48
C ARG A 26 -6.66 -7.35 14.41
N ASN A 27 -6.18 -7.75 13.26
CA ASN A 27 -4.74 -7.73 12.99
C ASN A 27 -4.21 -6.30 13.13
N MET A 28 -3.25 -6.13 14.04
CA MET A 28 -2.55 -4.87 14.26
C MET A 28 -1.19 -4.94 13.57
N LEU A 29 -0.88 -3.94 12.75
CA LEU A 29 0.37 -3.87 12.01
C LEU A 29 0.99 -2.49 12.17
N THR A 30 2.28 -2.44 12.51
CA THR A 30 3.06 -1.20 12.50
C THR A 30 3.75 -1.01 11.16
N THR A 31 4.19 0.20 10.83
CA THR A 31 4.99 0.48 9.64
C THR A 31 6.25 -0.38 9.59
N ASN A 32 6.94 -0.56 10.74
CA ASN A 32 8.11 -1.43 10.84
C ASN A 32 7.78 -2.90 10.56
N ALA A 33 6.66 -3.41 11.05
CA ALA A 33 6.24 -4.78 10.77
C ALA A 33 5.88 -4.97 9.30
N ALA A 34 5.18 -4.01 8.68
CA ALA A 34 4.88 -4.01 7.26
C ALA A 34 6.15 -3.96 6.40
N ALA A 35 7.13 -3.12 6.76
CA ALA A 35 8.41 -3.03 6.06
C ALA A 35 9.20 -4.35 6.17
N ARG A 36 9.25 -4.99 7.35
CA ARG A 36 9.90 -6.30 7.54
C ARG A 36 9.23 -7.40 6.72
N LEU A 37 7.89 -7.43 6.68
CA LEU A 37 7.15 -8.39 5.86
C LEU A 37 7.48 -8.19 4.38
N LEU A 38 7.42 -6.95 3.89
CA LEU A 38 7.74 -6.63 2.52
C LEU A 38 9.19 -6.99 2.17
N HIS A 39 10.14 -6.69 3.06
CA HIS A 39 11.54 -7.08 2.93
C HIS A 39 11.71 -8.62 2.81
N SER A 40 10.95 -9.39 3.60
CA SER A 40 10.97 -10.85 3.53
C SER A 40 10.40 -11.38 2.22
N ILE A 41 9.39 -10.75 1.68
CA ILE A 41 8.80 -11.07 0.36
C ILE A 41 9.84 -10.83 -0.74
N ILE A 42 10.45 -9.64 -0.77
CA ILE A 42 11.47 -9.27 -1.75
C ILE A 42 12.69 -10.18 -1.67
N GLY A 43 13.11 -10.51 -0.45
CA GLY A 43 14.23 -11.41 -0.19
C GLY A 43 13.95 -12.89 -0.51
N GLY A 44 12.74 -13.24 -0.92
CA GLY A 44 12.38 -14.62 -1.27
C GLY A 44 12.24 -15.57 -0.08
N VAL A 45 12.10 -15.04 1.14
CA VAL A 45 12.08 -15.82 2.39
C VAL A 45 10.73 -15.81 3.12
N ALA A 46 9.73 -15.12 2.58
CA ALA A 46 8.37 -15.15 3.11
C ALA A 46 7.69 -16.47 2.70
N VAL A 47 7.48 -17.38 3.65
CA VAL A 47 6.91 -18.72 3.45
C VAL A 47 7.82 -19.63 2.60
N SER A 48 8.02 -19.30 1.33
CA SER A 48 8.91 -19.99 0.39
C SER A 48 9.34 -19.01 -0.72
N ALA A 49 10.38 -19.37 -1.48
CA ALA A 49 10.84 -18.58 -2.61
C ALA A 49 9.74 -18.46 -3.69
N GLN A 50 9.02 -19.53 -3.97
CA GLN A 50 7.91 -19.53 -4.92
C GLN A 50 6.77 -18.62 -4.45
N ALA A 51 6.32 -18.76 -3.19
CA ALA A 51 5.26 -17.91 -2.64
C ALA A 51 5.67 -16.41 -2.62
N SER A 52 6.93 -16.13 -2.32
CA SER A 52 7.46 -14.76 -2.37
C SER A 52 7.41 -14.18 -3.78
N GLN A 53 7.77 -14.96 -4.79
CA GLN A 53 7.70 -14.56 -6.20
C GLN A 53 6.25 -14.31 -6.65
N GLU A 54 5.31 -15.15 -6.24
CA GLU A 54 3.89 -14.98 -6.52
C GLU A 54 3.36 -13.69 -5.86
N MET A 55 3.71 -13.45 -4.58
CA MET A 55 3.36 -12.21 -3.88
C MET A 55 3.93 -10.97 -4.57
N MET A 56 5.18 -11.01 -5.02
CA MET A 56 5.79 -9.92 -5.81
C MET A 56 5.02 -9.68 -7.11
N GLY A 57 4.60 -10.73 -7.80
CA GLY A 57 3.76 -10.61 -9.01
C GLY A 57 2.44 -9.88 -8.72
N LEU A 58 1.76 -10.22 -7.61
CA LEU A 58 0.50 -9.58 -7.20
C LEU A 58 0.67 -8.11 -6.76
N MET A 59 1.85 -7.75 -6.27
CA MET A 59 2.15 -6.40 -5.78
C MET A 59 2.65 -5.45 -6.86
N LYS A 60 3.06 -5.96 -8.03
CA LYS A 60 3.59 -5.14 -9.12
C LYS A 60 2.53 -4.14 -9.61
N ARG A 61 2.93 -2.89 -9.79
CA ARG A 61 2.07 -1.80 -10.28
C ARG A 61 2.66 -1.22 -11.57
N SER A 62 1.77 -0.91 -12.50
CA SER A 62 2.12 -0.12 -13.67
C SER A 62 2.10 1.37 -13.31
N LEU A 63 3.06 2.12 -13.82
CA LEU A 63 3.09 3.58 -13.75
C LEU A 63 2.69 4.22 -15.08
N GLU A 64 2.32 3.42 -16.07
CA GLU A 64 1.93 3.90 -17.40
C GLU A 64 0.65 4.74 -17.35
N PRO A 65 0.67 6.01 -17.78
CA PRO A 65 -0.48 6.92 -17.66
C PRO A 65 -1.74 6.41 -18.36
N ALA A 66 -1.59 5.68 -19.45
CA ALA A 66 -2.73 5.11 -20.19
C ALA A 66 -3.43 4.01 -19.37
N GLU A 67 -2.67 3.16 -18.69
CA GLU A 67 -3.20 2.09 -17.83
C GLU A 67 -3.84 2.67 -16.58
N LEU A 68 -3.20 3.66 -15.94
CA LEU A 68 -3.76 4.34 -14.77
C LEU A 68 -5.09 5.05 -15.08
N LYS A 69 -5.18 5.66 -16.25
CA LYS A 69 -6.42 6.31 -16.69
C LYS A 69 -7.54 5.30 -17.02
N ALA A 70 -7.18 4.12 -17.48
CA ALA A 70 -8.13 3.06 -17.83
C ALA A 70 -8.71 2.37 -16.57
N ASP A 71 -7.98 2.39 -15.45
CA ASP A 71 -8.39 1.81 -14.17
C ASP A 71 -8.61 2.90 -13.11
N PRO A 72 -9.86 3.36 -12.90
CA PRO A 72 -10.17 4.36 -11.87
C PRO A 72 -9.88 3.89 -10.43
N GLU A 73 -9.80 2.58 -10.22
CA GLU A 73 -9.51 1.99 -8.89
C GLU A 73 -8.04 1.55 -8.74
N ASN A 74 -7.15 2.01 -9.63
CA ASN A 74 -5.74 1.72 -9.52
C ASN A 74 -5.18 2.14 -8.15
N GLN A 75 -4.17 1.41 -7.68
CA GLN A 75 -3.52 1.64 -6.39
C GLN A 75 -2.23 2.47 -6.53
N VAL A 76 -2.18 3.38 -7.50
CA VAL A 76 -1.06 4.28 -7.78
C VAL A 76 -1.47 5.74 -7.65
N THR A 77 -2.61 6.11 -8.28
CA THR A 77 -3.13 7.47 -8.23
C THR A 77 -3.52 7.86 -6.80
N GLY A 78 -2.93 8.95 -6.28
CA GLY A 78 -3.12 9.38 -4.90
C GLY A 78 -2.40 8.52 -3.85
N PHE A 79 -1.49 7.63 -4.27
CA PHE A 79 -0.63 6.81 -3.42
C PHE A 79 0.85 7.10 -3.70
N LEU A 80 1.77 6.34 -3.09
CA LEU A 80 3.21 6.59 -3.23
C LEU A 80 3.67 6.59 -4.69
N GLY A 81 3.06 5.77 -5.53
CA GLY A 81 3.38 5.66 -6.95
C GLY A 81 3.23 6.96 -7.74
N SER A 82 2.24 7.81 -7.40
CA SER A 82 2.06 9.12 -8.06
C SER A 82 3.20 10.12 -7.82
N GLY A 83 4.07 9.86 -6.86
CA GLY A 83 5.23 10.70 -6.57
C GLY A 83 6.52 10.23 -7.22
N LEU A 84 6.50 9.12 -7.96
CA LEU A 84 7.67 8.50 -8.57
C LEU A 84 7.92 9.01 -10.00
N PRO A 85 9.17 8.96 -10.49
CA PRO A 85 9.46 9.16 -11.91
C PRO A 85 8.89 8.03 -12.77
N GLU A 86 8.64 8.31 -14.04
CA GLU A 86 7.98 7.39 -14.98
C GLU A 86 8.76 6.09 -15.22
N ASP A 87 10.08 6.12 -15.10
CA ASP A 87 10.96 4.97 -15.28
C ASP A 87 11.15 4.12 -14.02
N ALA A 88 10.51 4.48 -12.92
CA ALA A 88 10.53 3.70 -11.70
C ALA A 88 9.77 2.39 -11.83
N LYS A 89 10.17 1.39 -11.04
CA LYS A 89 9.40 0.16 -10.84
C LYS A 89 8.82 0.15 -9.43
N LEU A 90 7.56 -0.24 -9.34
CA LEU A 90 6.79 -0.20 -8.11
C LEU A 90 6.14 -1.55 -7.81
N TRP A 91 6.32 -2.00 -6.59
CA TRP A 91 5.56 -3.08 -5.97
C TRP A 91 4.95 -2.54 -4.68
N SER A 92 3.64 -2.50 -4.60
CA SER A 92 2.99 -1.88 -3.45
C SER A 92 1.69 -2.57 -3.04
N LYS A 93 1.29 -2.28 -1.80
CA LYS A 93 -0.04 -2.61 -1.27
C LYS A 93 -0.62 -1.38 -0.61
N ALA A 94 -1.57 -0.78 -1.31
CA ALA A 94 -2.34 0.35 -0.81
C ALA A 94 -3.43 -0.09 0.19
N GLY A 95 -3.81 0.82 1.07
CA GLY A 95 -4.93 0.67 1.99
C GLY A 95 -5.70 1.98 2.09
N LEU A 96 -6.99 1.95 1.81
CA LEU A 96 -7.87 3.10 1.87
C LEU A 96 -9.17 2.77 2.59
N THR A 97 -9.52 3.59 3.55
CA THR A 97 -10.83 3.58 4.20
C THR A 97 -11.30 5.03 4.42
N SER A 98 -12.43 5.22 5.08
CA SER A 98 -12.89 6.58 5.42
C SER A 98 -12.02 7.30 6.48
N GLN A 99 -11.06 6.61 7.08
CA GLN A 99 -10.21 7.13 8.17
C GLN A 99 -8.73 7.08 7.86
N VAL A 100 -8.29 6.26 6.91
CA VAL A 100 -6.87 6.04 6.66
C VAL A 100 -6.57 5.98 5.16
N ARG A 101 -5.39 6.44 4.78
CA ARG A 101 -4.76 6.24 3.47
C ARG A 101 -3.35 5.74 3.72
N HIS A 102 -3.09 4.51 3.38
CA HIS A 102 -1.82 3.81 3.64
C HIS A 102 -1.19 3.35 2.35
N ASP A 103 0.12 3.22 2.35
CA ASP A 103 0.83 2.46 1.32
C ASP A 103 2.10 1.84 1.89
N ALA A 104 2.43 0.65 1.40
CA ALA A 104 3.66 -0.05 1.70
C ALA A 104 4.29 -0.46 0.36
N ALA A 105 5.44 0.12 0.02
CA ALA A 105 6.03 0.04 -1.29
C ALA A 105 7.49 -0.41 -1.26
N TYR A 106 7.88 -1.25 -2.22
CA TYR A 106 9.24 -1.46 -2.69
C TYR A 106 9.41 -0.75 -4.02
N ILE A 107 10.48 0.02 -4.14
CA ILE A 107 10.69 0.95 -5.24
C ILE A 107 12.11 0.79 -5.78
N GLU A 108 12.22 0.66 -7.09
CA GLU A 108 13.47 0.73 -7.85
C GLU A 108 13.42 1.93 -8.80
N ILE A 109 14.41 2.81 -8.72
CA ILE A 109 14.57 3.95 -9.62
C ILE A 109 15.95 3.81 -10.28
N PRO A 110 16.08 3.89 -11.62
CA PRO A 110 17.37 3.84 -12.27
C PRO A 110 18.36 4.84 -11.71
N GLY A 111 19.57 4.37 -11.38
CA GLY A 111 20.62 5.20 -10.78
C GLY A 111 20.52 5.45 -9.29
N LEU A 112 19.49 4.96 -8.61
CA LEU A 112 19.36 5.05 -7.15
C LEU A 112 19.33 3.66 -6.52
N ARG A 113 19.67 3.58 -5.23
CA ARG A 113 19.52 2.34 -4.46
C ARG A 113 18.04 2.00 -4.30
N PRO A 114 17.63 0.73 -4.50
CA PRO A 114 16.29 0.29 -4.19
C PRO A 114 15.95 0.52 -2.71
N TYR A 115 14.69 0.85 -2.43
CA TYR A 115 14.27 1.14 -1.06
C TYR A 115 12.85 0.68 -0.75
N LEU A 116 12.56 0.59 0.54
CA LEU A 116 11.24 0.38 1.10
C LEU A 116 10.71 1.68 1.69
N LEU A 117 9.48 2.02 1.36
CA LEU A 117 8.78 3.16 1.95
C LEU A 117 7.40 2.69 2.42
N VAL A 118 7.14 2.82 3.71
CA VAL A 118 5.85 2.47 4.32
C VAL A 118 5.30 3.68 5.04
N VAL A 119 4.12 4.12 4.62
CA VAL A 119 3.44 5.27 5.18
C VAL A 119 2.04 4.88 5.62
N PHE A 120 1.76 5.06 6.89
CA PHE A 120 0.44 4.93 7.48
C PHE A 120 -0.05 6.30 7.93
N THR A 121 -1.25 6.67 7.51
CA THR A 121 -1.89 7.91 7.96
C THR A 121 -3.13 7.57 8.80
N ASP A 122 -3.56 8.50 9.63
CA ASP A 122 -4.79 8.39 10.40
C ASP A 122 -5.58 9.70 10.30
N GLY A 123 -6.90 9.57 10.43
CA GLY A 123 -7.83 10.69 10.38
C GLY A 123 -8.46 10.92 9.01
N LYS A 124 -9.73 11.32 9.05
CA LYS A 124 -10.59 11.53 7.88
C LYS A 124 -10.02 12.53 6.85
N GLU A 125 -9.35 13.55 7.33
CA GLU A 125 -8.72 14.56 6.45
C GLU A 125 -7.58 13.93 5.63
N ASN A 126 -6.70 13.15 6.29
CA ASN A 126 -5.62 12.44 5.63
C ASN A 126 -6.12 11.37 4.67
N SER A 127 -7.21 10.67 5.03
CA SER A 127 -7.84 9.68 4.15
C SER A 127 -8.29 10.28 2.81
N LYS A 128 -8.80 11.51 2.83
CA LYS A 128 -9.29 12.22 1.65
C LYS A 128 -8.20 12.97 0.88
N ASN A 129 -7.04 13.19 1.50
CA ASN A 129 -5.95 13.93 0.91
C ASN A 129 -5.16 13.06 -0.06
N GLU A 130 -5.46 13.16 -1.35
CA GLU A 130 -4.80 12.40 -2.41
C GLU A 130 -3.36 12.87 -2.70
N GLU A 131 -2.95 14.02 -2.18
CA GLU A 131 -1.60 14.56 -2.36
C GLU A 131 -0.62 14.19 -1.24
N ILE A 132 -1.09 13.69 -0.09
CA ILE A 132 -0.22 13.43 1.07
C ILE A 132 0.84 12.37 0.78
N LEU A 133 0.46 11.22 0.21
CA LEU A 133 1.39 10.14 -0.11
C LEU A 133 2.28 10.47 -1.32
N PRO A 134 1.77 11.02 -2.43
CA PRO A 134 2.59 11.51 -3.53
C PRO A 134 3.63 12.55 -3.08
N PHE A 135 3.25 13.49 -2.22
CA PHE A 135 4.18 14.48 -1.67
C PHE A 135 5.30 13.82 -0.87
N ILE A 136 4.97 12.91 0.06
CA ILE A 136 5.96 12.18 0.86
C ILE A 136 6.90 11.39 -0.06
N SER A 137 6.37 10.72 -1.08
CA SER A 137 7.16 9.95 -2.04
C SER A 137 8.17 10.84 -2.78
N ARG A 138 7.74 11.99 -3.31
CA ARG A 138 8.63 12.96 -3.97
C ARG A 138 9.73 13.45 -3.05
N GLN A 139 9.39 13.83 -1.81
CA GLN A 139 10.38 14.29 -0.83
C GLN A 139 11.40 13.19 -0.49
N PHE A 140 10.95 11.94 -0.42
CA PHE A 140 11.83 10.82 -0.14
C PHE A 140 12.79 10.53 -1.31
N VAL A 141 12.31 10.60 -2.55
CA VAL A 141 13.17 10.49 -3.75
C VAL A 141 14.26 11.57 -3.76
N GLU A 142 13.90 12.82 -3.49
CA GLU A 142 14.89 13.91 -3.43
C GLU A 142 15.90 13.71 -2.27
N ALA A 143 15.45 13.22 -1.13
CA ALA A 143 16.34 12.91 -0.02
C ALA A 143 17.34 11.80 -0.36
N ILE A 144 16.91 10.73 -1.05
CA ILE A 144 17.81 9.65 -1.47
C ILE A 144 18.83 10.16 -2.49
N LYS A 145 18.40 10.94 -3.49
CA LYS A 145 19.32 11.55 -4.47
C LYS A 145 20.42 12.38 -3.83
N ALA A 146 20.14 12.99 -2.68
CA ALA A 146 21.12 13.79 -1.96
C ALA A 146 22.12 12.93 -1.13
N LEU A 147 21.87 11.64 -0.95
CA LEU A 147 22.71 10.71 -0.19
C LEU A 147 23.66 9.89 -1.10
N ASP A 148 23.37 9.79 -2.38
CA ASP A 148 24.17 9.10 -3.40
C ASP A 148 25.09 10.08 -4.12
#